data_6eab3e5b4f5a381259062a8a8b9ed811
#
_entry.id   6eab3e5b4f5a381259062a8a8b9ed811
#
_cell.length_a   1.000
_cell.length_b   1.000
_cell.length_c   1.000
_cell.angle_alpha   90.00
_cell.angle_beta   90.00
_cell.angle_gamma   90.00
#
_symmetry.space_group_name_H-M   'P 1'
#
loop_
_entity.id
_entity.type
_entity.pdbx_description
1 polymer ?
#
loop_
_entity_poly.entity_id
_entity_poly.type
_entity_poly.pdbx_seq_one_letter_code
_entity_poly.pdbx_strand_id
1 'polypeptide(L)'
;LNEFVTLSPFVGFMDWCKNKDKSFFDKIVNIGFINDEQKQSQIKNYAYNYILKSNRKDNLPNDPVARFHLGNGAILERINLNADLSDKAMKEGAGIMINYKYDLNNVEKNHEEFVKNNTVILSQNANNKLKELKNKIKVI
;
A
#
# COMPACT_ATOMS: atom_id res chain seq x y z
N LEU A 1 -11.20 -23.61 4.82
CA LEU A 1 -10.82 -22.27 4.37
C LEU A 1 -9.45 -22.30 3.70
N ASN A 2 -9.40 -21.98 2.42
CA ASN A 2 -8.17 -21.98 1.67
C ASN A 2 -7.51 -20.60 1.59
N GLU A 3 -8.21 -19.55 2.02
CA GLU A 3 -7.63 -18.21 2.00
C GLU A 3 -8.17 -17.34 3.14
N PHE A 4 -7.38 -16.35 3.54
CA PHE A 4 -7.80 -15.34 4.50
C PHE A 4 -7.14 -14.00 4.18
N VAL A 5 -7.74 -12.93 4.69
CA VAL A 5 -7.30 -11.56 4.43
C VAL A 5 -7.03 -10.87 5.76
N THR A 6 -5.91 -10.18 5.85
CA THR A 6 -5.57 -9.38 7.03
C THR A 6 -6.14 -7.96 6.89
N LEU A 7 -6.19 -7.24 8.00
CA LEU A 7 -6.36 -5.79 8.01
C LEU A 7 -5.17 -5.21 8.78
N SER A 8 -4.22 -4.65 8.06
CA SER A 8 -2.91 -4.30 8.62
C SER A 8 -2.62 -2.80 8.56
N PRO A 9 -1.90 -2.26 9.55
CA PRO A 9 -1.52 -0.85 9.53
C PRO A 9 -0.52 -0.54 8.40
N PHE A 10 -0.48 0.73 8.01
CA PHE A 10 0.40 1.24 6.96
C PHE A 10 1.48 2.10 7.60
N VAL A 11 2.68 1.55 7.72
CA VAL A 11 3.74 2.13 8.55
C VAL A 11 4.77 2.87 7.70
N GLY A 12 5.16 4.07 8.13
CA GLY A 12 6.22 4.85 7.49
C GLY A 12 5.79 5.64 6.26
N PHE A 13 4.53 5.51 5.86
CA PHE A 13 4.03 6.15 4.64
C PHE A 13 4.08 7.68 4.72
N MET A 14 3.67 8.26 5.84
CA MET A 14 3.64 9.72 5.96
C MET A 14 5.04 10.33 5.96
N ASP A 15 6.02 9.69 6.60
CA ASP A 15 7.41 10.14 6.54
C ASP A 15 7.95 10.06 5.11
N TRP A 16 7.62 8.98 4.41
CA TRP A 16 8.00 8.82 3.00
C TRP A 16 7.39 9.90 2.13
N CYS A 17 6.10 10.22 2.32
CA CYS A 17 5.42 11.32 1.59
C CYS A 17 6.10 12.66 1.83
N LYS A 18 6.45 12.94 3.07
CA LYS A 18 7.12 14.19 3.43
C LYS A 18 8.43 14.37 2.69
N ASN A 19 9.19 13.29 2.56
CA ASN A 19 10.47 13.31 1.84
C ASN A 19 10.31 13.29 0.33
N LYS A 20 9.27 12.65 -0.17
CA LYS A 20 9.04 12.48 -1.61
C LYS A 20 8.37 13.70 -2.23
N ASP A 21 7.40 14.27 -1.55
CA ASP A 21 6.61 15.41 -2.05
C ASP A 21 6.05 16.18 -0.85
N LYS A 22 6.84 17.12 -0.35
CA LYS A 22 6.46 17.90 0.82
C LYS A 22 5.18 18.71 0.59
N SER A 23 4.99 19.23 -0.61
CA SER A 23 3.79 20.00 -0.96
C SER A 23 2.53 19.14 -0.82
N PHE A 24 2.57 17.91 -1.30
CA PHE A 24 1.47 16.97 -1.13
C PHE A 24 1.29 16.58 0.32
N PHE A 25 2.38 16.31 1.02
CA PHE A 25 2.35 15.99 2.46
C PHE A 25 1.63 17.10 3.25
N ASP A 26 2.00 18.36 2.99
CA ASP A 26 1.40 19.51 3.68
C ASP A 26 -0.11 19.61 3.44
N LYS A 27 -0.57 19.16 2.27
CA LYS A 27 -2.02 19.13 1.96
C LYS A 27 -2.79 18.07 2.73
N ILE A 28 -2.16 16.96 3.09
CA ILE A 28 -2.86 15.82 3.69
C ILE A 28 -2.60 15.64 5.19
N VAL A 29 -1.57 16.27 5.75
CA VAL A 29 -1.08 15.98 7.11
C VAL A 29 -2.13 16.22 8.20
N ASN A 30 -3.04 17.17 8.04
CA ASN A 30 -4.04 17.52 9.05
C ASN A 30 -5.48 17.40 8.56
N ILE A 31 -5.71 16.67 7.47
CA ILE A 31 -7.04 16.62 6.85
C ILE A 31 -8.02 15.75 7.64
N GLY A 32 -7.56 14.66 8.26
CA GLY A 32 -8.47 13.68 8.84
C GLY A 32 -9.14 12.86 7.75
N PHE A 33 -10.47 12.75 7.76
CA PHE A 33 -11.20 11.99 6.75
C PHE A 33 -11.04 12.61 5.35
N ILE A 34 -10.62 11.80 4.39
CA ILE A 34 -10.38 12.24 3.01
C ILE A 34 -11.60 11.86 2.15
N ASN A 35 -12.39 12.86 1.74
CA ASN A 35 -13.60 12.64 0.93
C ASN A 35 -13.53 13.25 -0.47
N ASP A 36 -12.51 14.05 -0.77
CA ASP A 36 -12.29 14.61 -2.10
C ASP A 36 -11.75 13.53 -3.03
N GLU A 37 -12.47 13.24 -4.11
CA GLU A 37 -12.12 12.17 -5.05
C GLU A 37 -10.73 12.35 -5.66
N GLN A 38 -10.35 13.58 -6.01
CA GLN A 38 -9.03 13.85 -6.58
C GLN A 38 -7.92 13.57 -5.56
N LYS A 39 -8.10 14.00 -4.31
CA LYS A 39 -7.14 13.70 -3.24
C LYS A 39 -7.08 12.21 -2.94
N GLN A 40 -8.22 11.51 -2.96
CA GLN A 40 -8.25 10.07 -2.80
C GLN A 40 -7.41 9.36 -3.88
N SER A 41 -7.55 9.79 -5.13
CA SER A 41 -6.77 9.23 -6.24
C SER A 41 -5.28 9.50 -6.08
N GLN A 42 -4.92 10.71 -5.69
CA GLN A 42 -3.52 11.10 -5.47
C GLN A 42 -2.89 10.28 -4.33
N ILE A 43 -3.59 10.16 -3.20
CA ILE A 43 -3.05 9.44 -2.05
C ILE A 43 -2.93 7.94 -2.33
N LYS A 44 -3.88 7.36 -3.05
CA LYS A 44 -3.80 5.95 -3.48
C LYS A 44 -2.60 5.73 -4.40
N ASN A 45 -2.35 6.66 -5.32
CA ASN A 45 -1.19 6.57 -6.20
C ASN A 45 0.12 6.56 -5.42
N TYR A 46 0.27 7.45 -4.45
CA TYR A 46 1.45 7.45 -3.59
C TYR A 46 1.54 6.20 -2.74
N ALA A 47 0.41 5.69 -2.25
CA ALA A 47 0.40 4.46 -1.45
C ALA A 47 0.87 3.26 -2.27
N TYR A 48 0.41 3.09 -3.51
CA TYR A 48 0.91 2.05 -4.40
C TYR A 48 2.40 2.22 -4.67
N ASN A 49 2.84 3.44 -4.93
CA ASN A 49 4.27 3.71 -5.13
C ASN A 49 5.09 3.31 -3.91
N TYR A 50 4.59 3.61 -2.72
CA TYR A 50 5.29 3.29 -1.48
C TYR A 50 5.47 1.77 -1.29
N ILE A 51 4.45 0.98 -1.65
CA ILE A 51 4.52 -0.48 -1.52
C ILE A 51 5.32 -1.10 -2.66
N LEU A 52 5.11 -0.63 -3.89
CA LEU A 52 5.66 -1.29 -5.07
C LEU A 52 7.08 -0.88 -5.42
N LYS A 53 7.51 0.33 -5.03
CA LYS A 53 8.84 0.84 -5.35
C LYS A 53 9.66 0.97 -4.09
N SER A 54 10.82 0.33 -4.07
CA SER A 54 11.70 0.35 -2.92
C SER A 54 12.81 1.40 -3.07
N ASN A 55 13.11 2.09 -1.98
CA ASN A 55 14.29 2.93 -1.85
C ASN A 55 15.38 2.23 -1.03
N ARG A 56 15.15 0.99 -0.63
CA ARG A 56 16.06 0.21 0.21
C ARG A 56 17.14 -0.44 -0.67
N LYS A 57 18.31 -0.66 -0.10
CA LYS A 57 19.42 -1.34 -0.78
C LYS A 57 19.08 -2.78 -1.12
N ASP A 58 18.22 -3.42 -0.33
CA ASP A 58 17.83 -4.82 -0.54
C ASP A 58 16.65 -4.97 -1.52
N ASN A 59 16.12 -3.86 -2.04
CA ASN A 59 14.97 -3.82 -2.97
C ASN A 59 13.66 -4.37 -2.39
N LEU A 60 13.58 -4.55 -1.08
CA LEU A 60 12.35 -4.95 -0.40
C LEU A 60 11.45 -3.73 -0.15
N PRO A 61 10.13 -3.92 0.06
CA PRO A 61 9.24 -2.80 0.32
C PRO A 61 9.69 -1.95 1.50
N ASN A 62 9.44 -0.64 1.42
CA ASN A 62 9.78 0.30 2.47
C ASN A 62 8.99 0.03 3.76
N ASP A 63 7.73 -0.39 3.63
CA ASP A 63 6.87 -0.68 4.77
C ASP A 63 7.25 -2.02 5.41
N PRO A 64 7.65 -2.03 6.70
CA PRO A 64 8.03 -3.27 7.37
C PRO A 64 6.89 -4.27 7.50
N VAL A 65 5.64 -3.80 7.59
CA VAL A 65 4.47 -4.68 7.66
C VAL A 65 4.27 -5.38 6.31
N ALA A 66 4.47 -4.64 5.20
CA ALA A 66 4.45 -5.22 3.87
C ALA A 66 5.54 -6.29 3.72
N ARG A 67 6.76 -6.00 4.17
CA ARG A 67 7.85 -6.99 4.12
C ARG A 67 7.48 -8.28 4.85
N PHE A 68 6.84 -8.15 6.01
CA PHE A 68 6.44 -9.31 6.81
C PHE A 68 5.42 -10.17 6.06
N HIS A 69 4.33 -9.57 5.60
CA HIS A 69 3.26 -10.34 4.94
C HIS A 69 3.68 -10.90 3.59
N LEU A 70 4.31 -10.08 2.76
CA LEU A 70 4.76 -10.53 1.44
C LEU A 70 5.87 -11.58 1.56
N GLY A 71 6.75 -11.42 2.56
CA GLY A 71 7.77 -12.42 2.88
C GLY A 71 7.18 -13.76 3.32
N ASN A 72 5.98 -13.77 3.87
CA ASN A 72 5.26 -14.98 4.27
C ASN A 72 4.36 -15.52 3.16
N GLY A 73 4.44 -14.98 1.95
CA GLY A 73 3.70 -15.52 0.81
C GLY A 73 2.32 -14.91 0.59
N ALA A 74 1.99 -13.82 1.29
CA ALA A 74 0.76 -13.09 1.01
C ALA A 74 0.88 -12.25 -0.26
N ILE A 75 -0.25 -11.83 -0.79
CA ILE A 75 -0.32 -10.89 -1.90
C ILE A 75 -1.05 -9.62 -1.47
N LEU A 76 -0.83 -8.53 -2.18
CA LEU A 76 -1.51 -7.27 -1.91
C LEU A 76 -2.93 -7.34 -2.48
N GLU A 77 -3.94 -7.25 -1.60
CA GLU A 77 -5.35 -7.36 -1.99
C GLU A 77 -6.00 -6.00 -2.17
N ARG A 78 -5.80 -5.09 -1.21
CA ARG A 78 -6.50 -3.80 -1.24
C ARG A 78 -5.83 -2.75 -0.38
N ILE A 79 -5.85 -1.51 -0.85
CA ILE A 79 -5.48 -0.32 -0.10
C ILE A 79 -6.78 0.38 0.31
N ASN A 80 -6.99 0.53 1.63
CA ASN A 80 -8.22 1.09 2.18
C ASN A 80 -7.96 2.48 2.75
N LEU A 81 -8.60 3.49 2.18
CA LEU A 81 -8.54 4.85 2.71
C LEU A 81 -9.51 5.00 3.89
N ASN A 82 -9.22 5.96 4.77
CA ASN A 82 -10.08 6.31 5.89
C ASN A 82 -10.44 5.11 6.78
N ALA A 83 -9.55 4.15 6.88
CA ALA A 83 -9.82 2.89 7.59
C ALA A 83 -9.55 2.96 9.08
N ASP A 84 -8.63 3.84 9.50
CA ASP A 84 -8.32 4.08 10.92
C ASP A 84 -7.99 5.55 11.10
N LEU A 85 -8.88 6.28 11.77
CA LEU A 85 -8.75 7.73 11.96
C LEU A 85 -8.13 8.09 13.32
N SER A 86 -7.56 7.11 14.04
CA SER A 86 -6.83 7.39 15.27
C SER A 86 -5.61 8.29 14.98
N ASP A 87 -5.17 9.03 16.01
CA ASP A 87 -4.03 9.93 15.87
C ASP A 87 -2.78 9.19 15.38
N LYS A 88 -2.52 8.01 15.93
CA LYS A 88 -1.38 7.19 15.53
C LYS A 88 -1.45 6.77 14.07
N ALA A 89 -2.59 6.26 13.63
CA ALA A 89 -2.77 5.79 12.25
C ALA A 89 -2.69 6.94 11.26
N MET A 90 -3.27 8.09 11.58
CA MET A 90 -3.19 9.28 10.75
C MET A 90 -1.76 9.79 10.63
N LYS A 91 -1.01 9.78 11.73
CA LYS A 91 0.38 10.25 11.75
C LYS A 91 1.32 9.33 10.98
N GLU A 92 1.13 8.03 11.07
CA GLU A 92 2.02 7.05 10.43
C GLU A 92 1.64 6.75 8.98
N GLY A 93 0.34 6.61 8.69
CA GLY A 93 -0.13 6.09 7.42
C GLY A 93 -1.31 6.83 6.80
N ALA A 94 -1.60 8.04 7.25
CA ALA A 94 -2.72 8.85 6.75
C ALA A 94 -4.08 8.12 6.86
N GLY A 95 -4.23 7.25 7.86
CA GLY A 95 -5.46 6.49 8.08
C GLY A 95 -5.66 5.30 7.14
N ILE A 96 -4.67 4.99 6.34
CA ILE A 96 -4.72 3.86 5.41
C ILE A 96 -4.47 2.55 6.15
N MET A 97 -5.25 1.53 5.79
CA MET A 97 -4.98 0.14 6.18
C MET A 97 -4.93 -0.73 4.93
N ILE A 98 -4.15 -1.81 5.02
CA ILE A 98 -3.89 -2.67 3.88
C ILE A 98 -4.47 -4.05 4.13
N ASN A 99 -5.13 -4.61 3.12
CA ASN A 99 -5.49 -6.03 3.13
C ASN A 99 -4.40 -6.81 2.41
N TYR A 100 -3.76 -7.74 3.12
CA TYR A 100 -2.90 -8.76 2.54
C TYR A 100 -3.67 -10.07 2.51
N LYS A 101 -3.62 -10.77 1.39
CA LYS A 101 -4.36 -12.01 1.22
C LYS A 101 -3.41 -13.19 1.20
N TYR A 102 -3.73 -14.20 2.02
CA TYR A 102 -3.05 -15.48 2.05
C TYR A 102 -3.92 -16.52 1.37
N ASP A 103 -3.46 -17.02 0.24
CA ASP A 103 -4.05 -18.17 -0.44
C ASP A 103 -3.17 -19.36 -0.12
N LEU A 104 -3.65 -20.25 0.74
CA LEU A 104 -2.84 -21.33 1.27
C LEU A 104 -2.31 -22.28 0.20
N ASN A 105 -2.98 -22.35 -0.96
CA ASN A 105 -2.51 -23.14 -2.08
C ASN A 105 -1.33 -22.51 -2.83
N ASN A 106 -1.12 -21.21 -2.66
CA ASN A 106 -0.10 -20.46 -3.41
C ASN A 106 0.94 -19.75 -2.53
N VAL A 107 0.88 -19.97 -1.20
CA VAL A 107 1.78 -19.29 -0.26
C VAL A 107 3.24 -19.56 -0.58
N GLU A 108 3.62 -20.80 -0.84
CA GLU A 108 5.02 -21.15 -1.15
C GLU A 108 5.46 -20.52 -2.47
N LYS A 109 4.63 -20.58 -3.50
CA LYS A 109 4.91 -19.99 -4.80
C LYS A 109 5.08 -18.48 -4.68
N ASN A 110 4.18 -17.81 -3.96
CA ASN A 110 4.23 -16.37 -3.76
C ASN A 110 5.47 -15.96 -2.97
N HIS A 111 5.82 -16.74 -1.95
CA HIS A 111 7.05 -16.53 -1.18
C HIS A 111 8.29 -16.59 -2.08
N GLU A 112 8.40 -17.62 -2.90
CA GLU A 112 9.54 -17.79 -3.81
C GLU A 112 9.64 -16.66 -4.81
N GLU A 113 8.53 -16.23 -5.41
CA GLU A 113 8.51 -15.10 -6.33
C GLU A 113 8.99 -13.81 -5.66
N PHE A 114 8.53 -13.57 -4.45
CA PHE A 114 8.93 -12.38 -3.70
C PHE A 114 10.42 -12.40 -3.37
N VAL A 115 10.93 -13.53 -2.90
CA VAL A 115 12.34 -13.68 -2.49
C VAL A 115 13.28 -13.62 -3.69
N LYS A 116 12.93 -14.29 -4.81
CA LYS A 116 13.79 -14.32 -6.00
C LYS A 116 13.78 -13.03 -6.80
N ASN A 117 12.61 -12.44 -6.98
CA ASN A 117 12.43 -11.37 -7.94
C ASN A 117 12.10 -10.03 -7.29
N ASN A 118 11.99 -9.98 -5.95
CA ASN A 118 11.58 -8.79 -5.19
C ASN A 118 10.27 -8.21 -5.71
N THR A 119 9.38 -9.09 -6.21
CA THR A 119 8.15 -8.68 -6.86
C THR A 119 6.99 -8.73 -5.87
N VAL A 120 6.34 -7.59 -5.67
CA VAL A 120 5.08 -7.51 -4.93
C VAL A 120 3.97 -8.04 -5.83
N ILE A 121 3.32 -9.13 -5.42
CA ILE A 121 2.25 -9.74 -6.20
C ILE A 121 0.94 -9.07 -5.82
N LEU A 122 0.22 -8.57 -6.84
CA LEU A 122 -1.08 -7.94 -6.69
C LEU A 122 -2.18 -8.96 -6.98
N SER A 123 -3.28 -8.92 -6.20
CA SER A 123 -4.48 -9.64 -6.56
C SER A 123 -5.07 -9.05 -7.85
N GLN A 124 -6.00 -9.76 -8.47
CA GLN A 124 -6.71 -9.25 -9.63
C GLN A 124 -7.43 -7.93 -9.30
N ASN A 125 -8.04 -7.86 -8.12
CA ASN A 125 -8.71 -6.66 -7.65
C ASN A 125 -7.73 -5.48 -7.52
N ALA A 126 -6.58 -5.67 -6.86
CA ALA A 126 -5.58 -4.63 -6.68
C ALA A 126 -5.00 -4.18 -8.03
N ASN A 127 -4.75 -5.12 -8.93
CA ASN A 127 -4.23 -4.83 -10.26
C ASN A 127 -5.21 -3.98 -11.09
N ASN A 128 -6.50 -4.31 -11.03
CA ASN A 128 -7.54 -3.54 -11.71
C ASN A 128 -7.64 -2.12 -11.16
N LYS A 129 -7.59 -1.97 -9.84
CA LYS A 129 -7.64 -0.66 -9.20
C LYS A 129 -6.44 0.20 -9.56
N LEU A 130 -5.25 -0.40 -9.62
CA LEU A 130 -4.04 0.31 -10.01
C LEU A 130 -4.13 0.79 -11.47
N LYS A 131 -4.67 -0.03 -12.37
CA LYS A 131 -4.88 0.35 -13.77
C LYS A 131 -5.86 1.52 -13.90
N GLU A 132 -6.97 1.48 -13.18
CA GLU A 132 -7.94 2.59 -13.15
C GLU A 132 -7.27 3.87 -12.69
N LEU A 133 -6.45 3.79 -11.64
CA LEU A 133 -5.77 4.93 -11.06
C LEU A 133 -4.77 5.54 -12.04
N LYS A 134 -3.99 4.72 -12.73
CA LYS A 134 -3.05 5.18 -13.74
C LYS A 134 -3.74 5.89 -14.90
N ASN A 135 -4.90 5.41 -15.31
CA ASN A 135 -5.69 6.03 -16.38
C ASN A 135 -6.21 7.41 -15.95
N LYS A 136 -6.69 7.54 -14.73
CA LYS A 136 -7.14 8.83 -14.18
C LYS A 136 -6.02 9.85 -14.11
N ILE A 137 -4.83 9.45 -13.71
CA ILE A 137 -3.68 10.34 -13.57
C ILE A 137 -3.18 10.81 -14.94
N LYS A 138 -3.26 9.97 -15.97
CA LYS A 138 -2.85 10.34 -17.34
C LYS A 138 -3.75 11.40 -17.96
N VAL A 139 -4.98 11.50 -17.51
CA VAL A 139 -5.97 12.45 -18.05
C VAL A 139 -5.84 13.81 -17.37
N ILE A 140 -5.21 13.87 -16.23
CA ILE A 140 -4.97 15.10 -15.50
C ILE A 140 -3.63 15.71 -15.93
#